data_ad2aabc5a06cd0a49692866a665db307
#
_entry.id   ad2aabc5a06cd0a49692866a665db307
#
_cell.length_a   1.000
_cell.length_b   1.000
_cell.length_c   1.000
_cell.angle_alpha   90.00
_cell.angle_beta   90.00
_cell.angle_gamma   90.00
#
_symmetry.space_group_name_H-M   'P 1'
#
loop_
_entity.id
_entity.type
_entity.pdbx_description
1 polymer ?
#
loop_
_entity_poly.entity_id
_entity_poly.type
_entity_poly.pdbx_seq_one_letter_code
_entity_poly.pdbx_strand_id
1 'polypeptide(L)'
;AILYTGAAVVDENIRVRRSTALPPGVVEDILDFVEGAPGVTVFTTGLDEDLLIYDTIGSGSELLTLFRPATRRDLDGREVIGVPMRFTDSEMASRTETYLRRCWAGQAVGFRNQDFIDVVPASASKGEGLRQLVASLSESPAQDPASDLGDDSSASGVAEPPVEPIETWSIGDSWNDISMHQAADHSYALPWSPPEVVEQCDGTVSSLADLIDSLMGRPTA
;
A
#
# COMPACT_ATOMS: atom_id res chain seq x y z
N ALA A 1 -1.77 10.06 1.54
CA ALA A 1 -2.36 8.71 1.66
C ALA A 1 -1.27 7.65 1.45
N ILE A 2 -1.55 6.44 1.93
CA ILE A 2 -0.71 5.25 1.75
C ILE A 2 -1.43 4.33 0.77
N LEU A 3 -0.79 4.01 -0.34
CA LEU A 3 -1.37 3.23 -1.45
C LEU A 3 -0.58 1.93 -1.67
N TYR A 4 -1.22 0.95 -2.32
CA TYR A 4 -0.58 -0.29 -2.77
C TYR A 4 0.19 -1.01 -1.65
N THR A 5 -0.51 -1.26 -0.54
CA THR A 5 0.04 -1.96 0.64
C THR A 5 1.32 -1.28 1.20
N GLY A 6 1.47 0.03 1.00
CA GLY A 6 2.63 0.81 1.47
C GLY A 6 3.73 1.02 0.43
N ALA A 7 3.55 0.52 -0.81
CA ALA A 7 4.54 0.73 -1.87
C ALA A 7 4.57 2.16 -2.40
N ALA A 8 3.51 2.96 -2.18
CA ALA A 8 3.49 4.38 -2.50
C ALA A 8 2.88 5.22 -1.37
N VAL A 9 3.46 6.39 -1.12
CA VAL A 9 2.95 7.41 -0.21
C VAL A 9 2.72 8.70 -1.00
N VAL A 10 1.53 9.27 -0.88
CA VAL A 10 1.14 10.50 -1.57
C VAL A 10 0.67 11.57 -0.58
N ASP A 11 0.86 12.83 -0.94
CA ASP A 11 0.37 13.98 -0.18
C ASP A 11 -1.13 14.25 -0.40
N GLU A 12 -1.62 15.35 0.15
CA GLU A 12 -3.01 15.82 0.01
C GLU A 12 -3.38 16.22 -1.43
N ASN A 13 -2.40 16.49 -2.28
CA ASN A 13 -2.57 16.81 -3.69
C ASN A 13 -2.37 15.60 -4.61
N ILE A 14 -2.30 14.39 -4.04
CA ILE A 14 -2.04 13.12 -4.75
C ILE A 14 -0.68 13.11 -5.47
N ARG A 15 0.28 13.90 -5.00
CA ARG A 15 1.65 13.85 -5.50
C ARG A 15 2.41 12.76 -4.77
N VAL A 16 3.10 11.91 -5.53
CA VAL A 16 3.92 10.85 -4.96
C VAL A 16 5.08 11.48 -4.18
N ARG A 17 5.12 11.24 -2.88
CA ARG A 17 6.20 11.64 -1.98
C ARG A 17 7.27 10.56 -1.91
N ARG A 18 6.85 9.31 -1.95
CA ARG A 18 7.75 8.16 -1.94
C ARG A 18 7.10 6.98 -2.68
N SER A 19 7.92 6.21 -3.37
CA SER A 19 7.53 4.92 -3.94
C SER A 19 8.69 3.93 -3.80
N THR A 20 8.34 2.65 -3.81
CA THR A 20 9.31 1.56 -3.81
C THR A 20 8.91 0.59 -4.91
N ALA A 21 9.79 0.40 -5.89
CA ALA A 21 9.58 -0.54 -6.97
C ALA A 21 9.98 -1.97 -6.59
N LEU A 22 9.33 -2.94 -7.21
CA LEU A 22 9.76 -4.34 -7.16
C LEU A 22 11.14 -4.49 -7.80
N PRO A 23 11.98 -5.40 -7.29
CA PRO A 23 13.25 -5.69 -7.93
C PRO A 23 13.07 -6.15 -9.38
N PRO A 24 14.03 -5.82 -10.27
CA PRO A 24 14.02 -6.33 -11.63
C PRO A 24 13.91 -7.86 -11.67
N GLY A 25 13.12 -8.38 -12.59
CA GLY A 25 12.93 -9.82 -12.80
C GLY A 25 11.80 -10.46 -11.98
N VAL A 26 11.29 -9.80 -10.92
CA VAL A 26 10.15 -10.35 -10.13
C VAL A 26 8.93 -10.58 -11.01
N VAL A 27 8.59 -9.61 -11.86
CA VAL A 27 7.39 -9.68 -12.70
C VAL A 27 7.53 -10.80 -13.73
N GLU A 28 8.68 -10.89 -14.40
CA GLU A 28 8.98 -11.93 -15.38
C GLU A 28 8.94 -13.32 -14.75
N ASP A 29 9.55 -13.50 -13.59
CA ASP A 29 9.54 -14.77 -12.85
C ASP A 29 8.11 -15.17 -12.44
N ILE A 30 7.28 -14.23 -12.00
CA ILE A 30 5.88 -14.48 -11.69
C ILE A 30 5.13 -14.93 -12.95
N LEU A 31 5.29 -14.22 -14.05
CA LEU A 31 4.64 -14.54 -15.32
C LEU A 31 5.06 -15.90 -15.84
N ASP A 32 6.34 -16.24 -15.73
CA ASP A 32 6.86 -17.56 -16.11
C ASP A 32 6.31 -18.67 -15.21
N PHE A 33 6.20 -18.39 -13.90
CA PHE A 33 5.66 -19.36 -12.94
C PHE A 33 4.18 -19.68 -13.19
N VAL A 34 3.38 -18.69 -13.61
CA VAL A 34 1.94 -18.87 -13.86
C VAL A 34 1.62 -19.17 -15.31
N GLU A 35 2.61 -19.21 -16.21
CA GLU A 35 2.38 -19.46 -17.62
C GLU A 35 1.65 -20.79 -17.85
N GLY A 36 0.55 -20.75 -18.60
CA GLY A 36 -0.31 -21.92 -18.88
C GLY A 36 -1.20 -22.35 -17.70
N ALA A 37 -1.11 -21.72 -16.53
CA ALA A 37 -2.00 -22.02 -15.40
C ALA A 37 -3.42 -21.50 -15.71
N PRO A 38 -4.47 -22.33 -15.55
CA PRO A 38 -5.85 -21.88 -15.68
C PRO A 38 -6.27 -21.08 -14.43
N GLY A 39 -7.24 -20.17 -14.59
CA GLY A 39 -7.84 -19.48 -13.47
C GLY A 39 -6.93 -18.47 -12.77
N VAL A 40 -6.03 -17.84 -13.51
CA VAL A 40 -5.12 -16.81 -13.02
C VAL A 40 -5.27 -15.53 -13.84
N THR A 41 -5.34 -14.40 -13.17
CA THR A 41 -5.19 -13.07 -13.77
C THR A 41 -4.04 -12.35 -13.09
N VAL A 42 -3.15 -11.73 -13.86
CA VAL A 42 -2.01 -10.96 -13.36
C VAL A 42 -2.11 -9.52 -13.84
N PHE A 43 -2.05 -8.63 -12.89
CA PHE A 43 -1.95 -7.19 -13.12
C PHE A 43 -0.56 -6.71 -12.73
N THR A 44 -0.16 -5.57 -13.27
CA THR A 44 1.00 -4.83 -12.77
C THR A 44 0.57 -3.40 -12.45
N THR A 45 1.03 -2.91 -11.33
CA THR A 45 0.76 -1.56 -10.85
C THR A 45 1.99 -0.68 -11.03
N GLY A 46 1.84 0.39 -11.78
CA GLY A 46 2.82 1.48 -11.91
C GLY A 46 2.36 2.72 -11.17
N LEU A 47 3.17 3.79 -11.22
CA LEU A 47 2.76 5.10 -10.69
C LEU A 47 1.87 5.88 -11.67
N ASP A 48 1.87 5.49 -12.93
CA ASP A 48 1.17 6.13 -14.03
C ASP A 48 -0.11 5.37 -14.44
N GLU A 49 -0.06 4.05 -14.47
CA GLU A 49 -1.19 3.21 -14.86
C GLU A 49 -1.07 1.78 -14.32
N ASP A 50 -2.20 1.11 -14.23
CA ASP A 50 -2.30 -0.31 -13.95
C ASP A 50 -2.55 -1.09 -15.25
N LEU A 51 -1.83 -2.20 -15.45
CA LEU A 51 -1.88 -2.99 -16.67
C LEU A 51 -2.39 -4.41 -16.38
N LEU A 52 -3.20 -4.95 -17.30
CA LEU A 52 -3.56 -6.36 -17.34
C LEU A 52 -2.59 -7.10 -18.26
N ILE A 53 -1.71 -7.93 -17.67
CA ILE A 53 -0.62 -8.59 -18.42
C ILE A 53 -0.97 -10.03 -18.80
N TYR A 54 -1.71 -10.73 -17.94
CA TYR A 54 -2.05 -12.14 -18.16
C TYR A 54 -3.44 -12.42 -17.63
N ASP A 55 -4.27 -13.13 -18.40
CA ASP A 55 -5.61 -13.52 -17.97
C ASP A 55 -6.04 -14.86 -18.57
N THR A 56 -6.36 -15.80 -17.70
CA THR A 56 -6.96 -17.09 -18.03
C THR A 56 -8.29 -17.32 -17.33
N ILE A 57 -8.75 -16.35 -16.53
CA ILE A 57 -10.08 -16.41 -15.91
C ILE A 57 -11.15 -16.06 -16.93
N GLY A 58 -10.86 -15.12 -17.83
CA GLY A 58 -11.77 -14.75 -18.93
C GLY A 58 -13.10 -14.17 -18.45
N SER A 59 -13.18 -13.70 -17.22
CA SER A 59 -14.42 -13.18 -16.66
C SER A 59 -14.68 -11.76 -17.17
N GLY A 60 -15.90 -11.51 -17.67
CA GLY A 60 -16.40 -10.17 -17.96
C GLY A 60 -16.63 -9.32 -16.70
N SER A 61 -15.70 -9.34 -15.75
CA SER A 61 -15.72 -8.50 -14.56
C SER A 61 -15.57 -7.04 -15.00
N GLU A 62 -16.42 -6.15 -14.52
CA GLU A 62 -16.30 -4.71 -14.75
C GLU A 62 -14.93 -4.18 -14.28
N LEU A 63 -14.34 -4.80 -13.26
CA LEU A 63 -12.98 -4.48 -12.80
C LEU A 63 -11.92 -4.62 -13.90
N LEU A 64 -12.04 -5.62 -14.79
CA LEU A 64 -11.08 -5.82 -15.88
C LEU A 64 -11.12 -4.69 -16.91
N THR A 65 -12.24 -3.96 -17.01
CA THR A 65 -12.36 -2.84 -17.95
C THR A 65 -11.59 -1.59 -17.50
N LEU A 66 -11.17 -1.54 -16.23
CA LEU A 66 -10.40 -0.43 -15.69
C LEU A 66 -8.90 -0.56 -16.00
N PHE A 67 -8.45 -1.77 -16.37
CA PHE A 67 -7.05 -2.05 -16.63
C PHE A 67 -6.81 -2.09 -18.14
N ARG A 68 -5.75 -1.42 -18.59
CA ARG A 68 -5.34 -1.51 -20.00
C ARG A 68 -4.69 -2.87 -20.27
N PRO A 69 -5.20 -3.66 -21.22
CA PRO A 69 -4.52 -4.87 -21.66
C PRO A 69 -3.11 -4.53 -22.22
N ALA A 70 -2.13 -5.29 -21.80
CA ALA A 70 -0.75 -5.08 -22.16
C ALA A 70 0.00 -6.41 -22.27
N THR A 71 1.23 -6.35 -22.75
CA THR A 71 2.13 -7.50 -22.90
C THR A 71 3.38 -7.30 -22.03
N ARG A 72 4.20 -8.35 -21.88
CA ARG A 72 5.48 -8.24 -21.18
C ARG A 72 6.37 -7.12 -21.74
N ARG A 73 6.31 -6.84 -23.06
CA ARG A 73 7.09 -5.76 -23.69
C ARG A 73 6.67 -4.35 -23.24
N ASP A 74 5.42 -4.20 -22.82
CA ASP A 74 4.93 -2.92 -22.33
C ASP A 74 5.48 -2.60 -20.93
N LEU A 75 6.16 -3.56 -20.27
CA LEU A 75 6.83 -3.38 -18.98
C LEU A 75 8.27 -2.92 -19.11
N ASP A 76 8.86 -2.94 -20.33
CA ASP A 76 10.24 -2.55 -20.56
C ASP A 76 10.50 -1.10 -20.12
N GLY A 77 11.40 -0.92 -19.14
CA GLY A 77 11.77 0.37 -18.60
C GLY A 77 10.75 0.99 -17.62
N ARG A 78 9.69 0.28 -17.26
CA ARG A 78 8.70 0.73 -16.26
C ARG A 78 9.10 0.32 -14.85
N GLU A 79 8.84 1.18 -13.91
CA GLU A 79 8.86 0.85 -12.49
C GLU A 79 7.53 0.22 -12.10
N VAL A 80 7.57 -1.05 -11.68
CA VAL A 80 6.42 -1.79 -11.16
C VAL A 80 6.49 -1.77 -9.64
N ILE A 81 5.47 -1.20 -8.99
CA ILE A 81 5.38 -1.09 -7.52
C ILE A 81 4.54 -2.20 -6.89
N GLY A 82 3.80 -2.95 -7.70
CA GLY A 82 2.98 -4.06 -7.24
C GLY A 82 2.54 -4.99 -8.37
N VAL A 83 2.27 -6.25 -8.02
CA VAL A 83 1.70 -7.26 -8.91
C VAL A 83 0.49 -7.88 -8.22
N PRO A 84 -0.70 -7.28 -8.35
CA PRO A 84 -1.93 -7.93 -7.94
C PRO A 84 -2.21 -9.15 -8.81
N MET A 85 -2.53 -10.26 -8.19
CA MET A 85 -2.84 -11.52 -8.90
C MET A 85 -4.16 -12.06 -8.37
N ARG A 86 -5.07 -12.44 -9.25
CA ARG A 86 -6.33 -13.09 -8.90
C ARG A 86 -6.26 -14.57 -9.22
N PHE A 87 -6.85 -15.40 -8.36
CA PHE A 87 -6.89 -16.84 -8.50
C PHE A 87 -8.31 -17.37 -8.30
N THR A 88 -8.75 -18.29 -9.18
CA THR A 88 -9.97 -19.07 -8.96
C THR A 88 -9.69 -20.35 -8.19
N ASP A 89 -8.42 -20.74 -8.06
CA ASP A 89 -7.96 -21.93 -7.33
C ASP A 89 -7.06 -21.54 -6.17
N SER A 90 -7.46 -21.92 -4.96
CA SER A 90 -6.71 -21.64 -3.73
C SER A 90 -5.39 -22.43 -3.62
N GLU A 91 -5.29 -23.59 -4.30
CA GLU A 91 -4.04 -24.37 -4.33
C GLU A 91 -2.98 -23.63 -5.16
N MET A 92 -3.37 -23.13 -6.35
CA MET A 92 -2.47 -22.35 -7.20
C MET A 92 -2.02 -21.07 -6.48
N ALA A 93 -2.92 -20.39 -5.77
CA ALA A 93 -2.56 -19.24 -4.94
C ALA A 93 -1.52 -19.62 -3.87
N SER A 94 -1.72 -20.71 -3.13
CA SER A 94 -0.78 -21.16 -2.10
C SER A 94 0.59 -21.60 -2.67
N ARG A 95 0.59 -22.17 -3.87
CA ARG A 95 1.83 -22.49 -4.60
C ARG A 95 2.58 -21.22 -4.98
N THR A 96 1.86 -20.19 -5.44
CA THR A 96 2.44 -18.88 -5.79
C THR A 96 3.06 -18.21 -4.57
N GLU A 97 2.37 -18.18 -3.42
CA GLU A 97 2.94 -17.66 -2.17
C GLU A 97 4.21 -18.42 -1.76
N THR A 98 4.19 -19.74 -1.90
CA THR A 98 5.35 -20.58 -1.57
C THR A 98 6.52 -20.29 -2.51
N TYR A 99 6.24 -20.12 -3.80
CA TYR A 99 7.23 -19.75 -4.80
C TYR A 99 7.88 -18.40 -4.48
N LEU A 100 7.09 -17.37 -4.21
CA LEU A 100 7.57 -16.05 -3.84
C LEU A 100 8.46 -16.09 -2.60
N ARG A 101 8.01 -16.76 -1.53
CA ARG A 101 8.83 -16.92 -0.31
C ARG A 101 10.15 -17.64 -0.55
N ARG A 102 10.21 -18.55 -1.52
CA ARG A 102 11.42 -19.32 -1.83
C ARG A 102 12.39 -18.56 -2.73
N CYS A 103 11.88 -17.89 -3.76
CA CYS A 103 12.71 -17.27 -4.80
C CYS A 103 13.04 -15.81 -4.51
N TRP A 104 12.13 -15.11 -3.82
CA TRP A 104 12.22 -13.67 -3.61
C TRP A 104 12.20 -13.24 -2.13
N ALA A 105 12.59 -14.17 -1.23
CA ALA A 105 12.67 -13.86 0.21
C ALA A 105 13.46 -12.58 0.49
N GLY A 106 12.86 -11.67 1.26
CA GLY A 106 13.49 -10.39 1.61
C GLY A 106 13.52 -9.35 0.49
N GLN A 107 13.04 -9.66 -0.70
CA GLN A 107 12.99 -8.75 -1.83
C GLN A 107 11.56 -8.43 -2.26
N ALA A 108 10.68 -9.43 -2.31
CA ALA A 108 9.26 -9.28 -2.57
C ALA A 108 8.44 -10.12 -1.58
N VAL A 109 7.23 -9.70 -1.29
CA VAL A 109 6.28 -10.40 -0.43
C VAL A 109 4.89 -10.38 -1.06
N GLY A 110 4.16 -11.51 -0.95
CA GLY A 110 2.76 -11.61 -1.36
C GLY A 110 1.86 -11.57 -0.14
N PHE A 111 0.91 -10.66 -0.12
CA PHE A 111 -0.16 -10.58 0.88
C PHE A 111 -1.43 -11.19 0.32
N ARG A 112 -1.95 -12.24 0.98
CA ARG A 112 -3.22 -12.85 0.60
C ARG A 112 -4.37 -11.96 1.03
N ASN A 113 -5.30 -11.72 0.10
CA ASN A 113 -6.56 -11.04 0.34
C ASN A 113 -7.67 -11.73 -0.47
N GLN A 114 -8.45 -12.60 0.20
CA GLN A 114 -9.49 -13.43 -0.42
C GLN A 114 -8.93 -14.26 -1.60
N ASP A 115 -9.40 -13.98 -2.82
CA ASP A 115 -8.95 -14.61 -4.08
C ASP A 115 -7.77 -13.87 -4.75
N PHE A 116 -7.22 -12.84 -4.09
CA PHE A 116 -6.07 -12.09 -4.55
C PHE A 116 -4.80 -12.40 -3.75
N ILE A 117 -3.66 -12.23 -4.41
CA ILE A 117 -2.34 -12.05 -3.79
C ILE A 117 -1.78 -10.74 -4.31
N ASP A 118 -1.51 -9.82 -3.42
CA ASP A 118 -0.85 -8.55 -3.72
C ASP A 118 0.65 -8.70 -3.50
N VAL A 119 1.42 -8.77 -4.57
CA VAL A 119 2.88 -8.85 -4.50
C VAL A 119 3.45 -7.45 -4.51
N VAL A 120 4.23 -7.13 -3.47
CA VAL A 120 4.86 -5.82 -3.30
C VAL A 120 6.33 -5.99 -2.87
N PRO A 121 7.16 -4.93 -2.95
CA PRO A 121 8.51 -4.97 -2.38
C PRO A 121 8.47 -5.38 -0.90
N ALA A 122 9.42 -6.21 -0.46
CA ALA A 122 9.46 -6.69 0.92
C ALA A 122 9.63 -5.57 1.96
N SER A 123 10.18 -4.42 1.54
CA SER A 123 10.28 -3.21 2.35
C SER A 123 8.98 -2.41 2.41
N ALA A 124 7.99 -2.70 1.55
CA ALA A 124 6.71 -2.04 1.56
C ALA A 124 5.75 -2.74 2.53
N SER A 125 5.13 -1.95 3.40
CA SER A 125 4.04 -2.38 4.26
C SER A 125 3.20 -1.16 4.65
N LYS A 126 1.94 -1.36 5.04
CA LYS A 126 1.11 -0.25 5.51
C LYS A 126 1.72 0.45 6.72
N GLY A 127 2.42 -0.29 7.59
CA GLY A 127 3.12 0.26 8.75
C GLY A 127 4.33 1.10 8.36
N GLU A 128 5.12 0.66 7.39
CA GLU A 128 6.21 1.46 6.87
C GLU A 128 5.70 2.72 6.17
N GLY A 129 4.63 2.60 5.39
CA GLY A 129 3.94 3.74 4.79
C GLY A 129 3.46 4.75 5.84
N LEU A 130 2.91 4.29 6.97
CA LEU A 130 2.49 5.16 8.07
C LEU A 130 3.68 5.90 8.69
N ARG A 131 4.79 5.22 9.00
CA ARG A 131 5.99 5.87 9.54
C ARG A 131 6.54 6.92 8.59
N GLN A 132 6.57 6.62 7.29
CA GLN A 132 7.03 7.56 6.27
C GLN A 132 6.11 8.77 6.14
N LEU A 133 4.79 8.57 6.21
CA LEU A 133 3.82 9.66 6.20
C LEU A 133 4.00 10.57 7.41
N VAL A 134 4.11 10.00 8.61
CA VAL A 134 4.35 10.77 9.86
C VAL A 134 5.66 11.55 9.76
N ALA A 135 6.74 10.91 9.31
CA ALA A 135 8.02 11.60 9.12
C ALA A 135 7.89 12.79 8.15
N SER A 136 7.20 12.60 7.03
CA SER A 136 7.01 13.67 6.04
C SER A 136 6.15 14.83 6.54
N LEU A 137 5.22 14.58 7.46
CA LEU A 137 4.39 15.62 8.09
C LEU A 137 5.13 16.34 9.23
N SER A 138 6.11 15.67 9.84
CA SER A 138 6.95 16.25 10.90
C SER A 138 8.11 17.09 10.34
N GLU A 139 8.48 16.89 9.09
CA GLU A 139 9.43 17.74 8.39
C GLU A 139 8.72 19.05 8.03
N SER A 140 9.16 20.20 8.56
CA SER A 140 8.68 21.53 8.15
C SER A 140 8.70 21.64 6.63
N PRO A 141 7.74 22.34 6.00
CA PRO A 141 7.72 22.48 4.55
C PRO A 141 9.06 23.04 4.09
N ALA A 142 9.86 22.22 3.42
CA ALA A 142 11.06 22.69 2.76
C ALA A 142 10.67 23.85 1.85
N GLN A 143 11.31 24.99 2.05
CA GLN A 143 11.13 26.19 1.23
C GLN A 143 11.12 25.80 -0.24
N ASP A 144 10.05 26.16 -0.92
CA ASP A 144 9.91 25.94 -2.36
C ASP A 144 11.10 26.62 -3.06
N PRO A 145 11.98 25.91 -3.77
CA PRO A 145 13.16 26.53 -4.38
C PRO A 145 12.84 27.57 -5.49
N ALA A 146 11.55 27.84 -5.73
CA ALA A 146 11.08 28.81 -6.72
C ALA A 146 10.85 30.23 -6.16
N SER A 147 11.10 30.49 -4.86
CA SER A 147 10.89 31.82 -4.26
C SER A 147 12.16 32.66 -4.09
N ASP A 148 13.23 32.34 -4.81
CA ASP A 148 14.44 33.18 -4.82
C ASP A 148 14.34 34.36 -5.83
N LEU A 149 13.43 35.29 -5.53
CA LEU A 149 13.46 36.63 -6.07
C LEU A 149 13.54 37.61 -4.89
N GLY A 150 14.74 38.03 -4.65
CA GLY A 150 15.22 38.92 -3.62
C GLY A 150 14.23 39.94 -3.05
N ASP A 151 14.09 39.90 -1.73
CA ASP A 151 13.93 41.15 -0.97
C ASP A 151 14.73 41.01 0.35
N ASP A 152 15.66 41.93 0.49
CA ASP A 152 16.59 42.08 1.59
C ASP A 152 15.85 42.82 2.73
N SER A 153 15.21 42.06 3.63
CA SER A 153 14.68 42.62 4.85
C SER A 153 14.87 41.68 6.04
N SER A 154 15.86 42.00 6.85
CA SER A 154 16.12 41.71 8.27
C SER A 154 15.22 40.60 8.92
N ALA A 155 15.83 39.46 9.13
CA ALA A 155 15.34 38.38 9.96
C ALA A 155 15.03 38.87 11.40
N SER A 156 13.77 39.00 11.73
CA SER A 156 13.30 38.87 13.10
C SER A 156 13.15 37.38 13.39
N GLY A 157 14.04 36.83 14.21
CA GLY A 157 13.99 35.44 14.66
C GLY A 157 12.72 35.18 15.49
N VAL A 158 11.63 34.88 14.81
CA VAL A 158 10.47 34.27 15.44
C VAL A 158 10.81 32.77 15.49
N ALA A 159 11.07 32.24 16.71
CA ALA A 159 11.21 30.82 16.90
C ALA A 159 9.93 30.15 16.37
N GLU A 160 10.08 29.21 15.43
CA GLU A 160 8.95 28.39 14.98
C GLU A 160 8.33 27.71 16.21
N PRO A 161 6.99 27.68 16.30
CA PRO A 161 6.32 26.97 17.39
C PRO A 161 6.78 25.50 17.37
N PRO A 162 6.95 24.86 18.54
CA PRO A 162 7.30 23.46 18.61
C PRO A 162 6.26 22.65 17.83
N VAL A 163 6.72 21.83 16.89
CA VAL A 163 5.85 20.90 16.16
C VAL A 163 5.28 19.94 17.20
N GLU A 164 3.97 19.97 17.41
CA GLU A 164 3.32 19.02 18.31
C GLU A 164 3.50 17.59 17.76
N PRO A 165 3.75 16.60 18.62
CA PRO A 165 3.88 15.23 18.17
C PRO A 165 2.59 14.76 17.49
N ILE A 166 2.73 14.16 16.31
CA ILE A 166 1.61 13.60 15.56
C ILE A 166 1.20 12.30 16.22
N GLU A 167 -0.03 12.24 16.69
CA GLU A 167 -0.64 11.04 17.26
C GLU A 167 -1.41 10.30 16.15
N THR A 168 -1.27 8.98 16.08
CA THR A 168 -1.78 8.16 14.97
C THR A 168 -2.76 7.10 15.44
N TRP A 169 -3.85 6.94 14.69
CA TRP A 169 -4.85 5.90 14.88
C TRP A 169 -4.95 5.04 13.63
N SER A 170 -4.94 3.72 13.82
CA SER A 170 -5.16 2.77 12.74
C SER A 170 -6.47 2.01 12.93
N ILE A 171 -7.15 1.74 11.83
CA ILE A 171 -8.29 0.84 11.74
C ILE A 171 -8.12 -0.10 10.55
N GLY A 172 -8.40 -1.38 10.74
CA GLY A 172 -8.24 -2.38 9.68
C GLY A 172 -8.87 -3.71 10.05
N ASP A 173 -8.95 -4.61 9.08
CA ASP A 173 -9.63 -5.89 9.22
C ASP A 173 -8.87 -7.09 8.65
N SER A 174 -7.66 -6.90 8.14
CA SER A 174 -6.94 -7.93 7.40
C SER A 174 -5.49 -8.08 7.87
N TRP A 175 -4.88 -9.20 7.54
CA TRP A 175 -3.49 -9.50 7.93
C TRP A 175 -2.47 -8.47 7.40
N ASN A 176 -2.73 -7.84 6.26
CA ASN A 176 -1.89 -6.77 5.71
C ASN A 176 -1.98 -5.46 6.52
N ASP A 177 -2.96 -5.33 7.43
CA ASP A 177 -3.11 -4.19 8.34
C ASP A 177 -2.28 -4.33 9.62
N ILE A 178 -1.86 -5.54 9.99
CA ILE A 178 -1.11 -5.81 11.22
C ILE A 178 0.11 -4.88 11.35
N SER A 179 0.87 -4.72 10.28
CA SER A 179 2.03 -3.82 10.30
C SER A 179 1.67 -2.36 10.56
N MET A 180 0.49 -1.92 10.13
CA MET A 180 -0.04 -0.58 10.40
C MET A 180 -0.48 -0.46 11.86
N HIS A 181 -1.19 -1.46 12.39
CA HIS A 181 -1.57 -1.51 13.80
C HIS A 181 -0.35 -1.44 14.73
N GLN A 182 0.73 -2.16 14.39
CA GLN A 182 1.99 -2.13 15.15
C GLN A 182 2.77 -0.82 15.02
N ALA A 183 2.50 0.00 14.01
CA ALA A 183 3.18 1.26 13.75
C ALA A 183 2.42 2.47 14.30
N ALA A 184 1.13 2.35 14.55
CA ALA A 184 0.27 3.40 15.07
C ALA A 184 0.39 3.50 16.61
N ASP A 185 0.07 4.67 17.15
CA ASP A 185 -0.01 4.88 18.61
C ASP A 185 -1.27 4.22 19.20
N HIS A 186 -2.35 4.14 18.38
CA HIS A 186 -3.61 3.48 18.72
C HIS A 186 -4.09 2.62 17.57
N SER A 187 -4.61 1.44 17.89
CA SER A 187 -4.98 0.45 16.87
C SER A 187 -6.34 -0.19 17.15
N TYR A 188 -7.16 -0.29 16.11
CA TYR A 188 -8.50 -0.84 16.21
C TYR A 188 -8.81 -1.82 15.08
N ALA A 189 -9.33 -2.99 15.46
CA ALA A 189 -9.85 -3.95 14.51
C ALA A 189 -11.35 -3.71 14.25
N LEU A 190 -11.84 -4.19 13.11
CA LEU A 190 -13.27 -4.23 12.81
C LEU A 190 -13.89 -5.54 13.33
N PRO A 191 -15.23 -5.61 13.57
CA PRO A 191 -15.88 -6.75 14.24
C PRO A 191 -15.76 -8.09 13.49
N TRP A 192 -15.52 -8.04 12.18
CA TRP A 192 -15.33 -9.22 11.32
C TRP A 192 -13.88 -9.59 11.08
N SER A 193 -12.94 -8.91 11.75
CA SER A 193 -11.51 -9.19 11.63
C SER A 193 -11.16 -10.57 12.13
N PRO A 194 -10.19 -11.27 11.50
CA PRO A 194 -9.64 -12.51 12.04
C PRO A 194 -9.09 -12.34 13.45
N PRO A 195 -9.15 -13.37 14.30
CA PRO A 195 -8.64 -13.31 15.68
C PRO A 195 -7.20 -12.82 15.77
N GLU A 196 -6.34 -13.25 14.84
CA GLU A 196 -4.92 -12.89 14.79
C GLU A 196 -4.72 -11.37 14.56
N VAL A 197 -5.64 -10.71 13.85
CA VAL A 197 -5.63 -9.26 13.64
C VAL A 197 -6.11 -8.55 14.90
N VAL A 198 -7.21 -9.04 15.50
CA VAL A 198 -7.77 -8.48 16.75
C VAL A 198 -6.75 -8.51 17.89
N GLU A 199 -5.98 -9.58 18.01
CA GLU A 199 -4.94 -9.75 19.02
C GLU A 199 -3.78 -8.72 18.91
N GLN A 200 -3.64 -8.08 17.75
CA GLN A 200 -2.61 -7.06 17.50
C GLN A 200 -3.13 -5.62 17.70
N CYS A 201 -4.38 -5.46 18.11
CA CYS A 201 -5.03 -4.15 18.26
C CYS A 201 -5.33 -3.84 19.73
N ASP A 202 -5.40 -2.56 20.07
CA ASP A 202 -5.81 -2.08 21.40
C ASP A 202 -7.30 -2.33 21.67
N GLY A 203 -8.10 -2.45 20.61
CA GLY A 203 -9.53 -2.68 20.73
C GLY A 203 -10.23 -2.97 19.41
N THR A 204 -11.56 -3.00 19.48
CA THR A 204 -12.45 -3.18 18.33
C THR A 204 -13.44 -2.03 18.25
N VAL A 205 -13.70 -1.52 17.06
CA VAL A 205 -14.70 -0.50 16.78
C VAL A 205 -15.67 -0.97 15.70
N SER A 206 -16.93 -0.51 15.79
CA SER A 206 -17.96 -0.97 14.84
C SER A 206 -17.74 -0.40 13.43
N SER A 207 -17.16 0.79 13.31
CA SER A 207 -16.88 1.45 12.04
C SER A 207 -15.83 2.56 12.18
N LEU A 208 -15.30 3.03 11.06
CA LEU A 208 -14.45 4.22 11.01
C LEU A 208 -15.19 5.46 11.52
N ALA A 209 -16.51 5.58 11.24
CA ALA A 209 -17.31 6.70 11.71
C ALA A 209 -17.39 6.73 13.23
N ASP A 210 -17.63 5.58 13.87
CA ASP A 210 -17.69 5.49 15.35
C ASP A 210 -16.34 5.82 15.99
N LEU A 211 -15.23 5.42 15.38
CA LEU A 211 -13.90 5.80 15.85
C LEU A 211 -13.72 7.32 15.79
N ILE A 212 -14.03 7.94 14.65
CA ILE A 212 -13.91 9.39 14.47
C ILE A 212 -14.82 10.13 15.46
N ASP A 213 -16.09 9.72 15.63
CA ASP A 213 -17.00 10.36 16.57
C ASP A 213 -16.51 10.23 18.01
N SER A 214 -15.94 9.09 18.39
CA SER A 214 -15.30 8.90 19.69
C SER A 214 -14.13 9.87 19.90
N LEU A 215 -13.24 10.00 18.91
CA LEU A 215 -12.10 10.92 18.99
C LEU A 215 -12.53 12.38 19.04
N MET A 216 -13.63 12.72 18.38
CA MET A 216 -14.18 14.08 18.36
C MET A 216 -15.09 14.39 19.57
N GLY A 217 -15.26 13.44 20.49
CA GLY A 217 -16.16 13.58 21.66
C GLY A 217 -17.64 13.66 21.28
N ARG A 218 -18.03 13.10 20.13
CA ARG A 218 -19.42 13.05 19.66
C ARG A 218 -20.10 11.78 20.19
N PRO A 219 -21.41 11.81 20.48
CA PRO A 219 -22.13 10.61 20.88
C PRO A 219 -22.16 9.61 19.70
N THR A 220 -21.69 8.40 19.93
CA THR A 220 -21.83 7.27 18.98
C THR A 220 -23.31 6.88 18.91
N ALA A 221 -23.81 6.63 17.70
CA ALA A 221 -25.20 6.32 17.43
C ALA A 221 -25.61 4.91 17.89
#